data_8ee77f15ca7c6cfb2735c2cb3f0dc8fb
#
_entry.id   8ee77f15ca7c6cfb2735c2cb3f0dc8fb
#
_cell.length_a   1.000
_cell.length_b   1.000
_cell.length_c   1.000
_cell.angle_alpha   90.00
_cell.angle_beta   90.00
_cell.angle_gamma   90.00
#
_symmetry.space_group_name_H-M   'P 1'
#
loop_
_entity.id
_entity.type
_entity.pdbx_description
1 polymer ?
#
loop_
_entity_poly.entity_id
_entity_poly.type
_entity_poly.pdbx_seq_one_letter_code
_entity_poly.pdbx_strand_id
1 'polypeptide(L)' 'MSKFKVGDKAYKPKGYKFPCTIVSVFKTIGGEVRIVGEMDDNMMLHIFNERQLELRK' A
#
# COMPACT_ATOMS: atom_id res chain seq x y z
N MET A 1 9.11 11.56 3.57
CA MET A 1 8.71 11.00 2.26
C MET A 1 8.47 9.51 2.38
N SER A 2 7.47 9.00 1.69
CA SER A 2 7.19 7.58 1.70
C SER A 2 8.19 6.83 0.80
N LYS A 3 8.57 5.62 1.23
CA LYS A 3 9.38 4.72 0.41
C LYS A 3 8.57 4.06 -0.72
N PHE A 4 7.26 4.26 -0.74
CA PHE A 4 6.37 3.66 -1.73
C PHE A 4 6.01 4.66 -2.81
N LYS A 5 5.86 4.16 -4.04
CA LYS A 5 5.46 4.98 -5.19
C LYS A 5 4.34 4.29 -5.96
N VAL A 6 3.56 5.07 -6.67
CA VAL A 6 2.55 4.53 -7.58
C VAL A 6 3.22 3.59 -8.58
N GLY A 7 2.63 2.40 -8.74
CA GLY A 7 3.17 1.35 -9.60
C GLY A 7 4.03 0.32 -8.87
N ASP A 8 4.45 0.60 -7.64
CA ASP A 8 5.23 -0.37 -6.88
C ASP A 8 4.37 -1.57 -6.50
N LYS A 9 5.00 -2.74 -6.45
CA LYS A 9 4.37 -3.95 -5.95
C LYS A 9 4.67 -4.08 -4.47
N ALA A 10 3.65 -4.33 -3.67
CA ALA A 10 3.78 -4.39 -2.22
C ALA A 10 2.94 -5.53 -1.65
N TYR A 11 3.17 -5.84 -0.39
CA TYR A 11 2.39 -6.85 0.33
C TYR A 11 2.41 -6.54 1.82
N LYS A 12 1.47 -7.13 2.55
CA LYS A 12 1.44 -7.02 4.00
C LYS A 12 2.19 -8.21 4.61
N PRO A 13 3.30 -8.00 5.33
CA PRO A 13 4.12 -9.11 5.81
C PRO A 13 3.50 -9.93 6.93
N LYS A 14 2.51 -9.38 7.64
CA LYS A 14 1.86 -10.09 8.75
C LYS A 14 0.43 -10.44 8.41
N GLY A 15 0.01 -11.63 8.80
CA GLY A 15 -1.34 -12.11 8.52
C GLY A 15 -1.55 -12.40 7.05
N TYR A 16 -2.74 -12.10 6.53
CA TYR A 16 -3.01 -12.24 5.10
C TYR A 16 -2.16 -11.22 4.33
N LYS A 17 -1.48 -11.69 3.31
CA LYS A 17 -0.41 -10.89 2.68
C LYS A 17 -0.89 -9.77 1.78
N PHE A 18 -2.13 -9.76 1.35
CA PHE A 18 -2.68 -8.70 0.51
C PHE A 18 -1.73 -8.26 -0.61
N PRO A 19 -1.36 -9.17 -1.54
CA PRO A 19 -0.50 -8.76 -2.65
C PRO A 19 -1.20 -7.70 -3.48
N CYS A 20 -0.55 -6.56 -3.66
CA CYS A 20 -1.19 -5.41 -4.29
C CYS A 20 -0.20 -4.57 -5.08
N THR A 21 -0.76 -3.71 -5.94
CA THR A 21 -0.01 -2.67 -6.65
C THR A 21 -0.42 -1.33 -6.10
N ILE A 22 0.56 -0.49 -5.78
CA ILE A 22 0.28 0.82 -5.21
C ILE A 22 -0.27 1.74 -6.29
N VAL A 23 -1.46 2.30 -6.05
CA VAL A 23 -2.13 3.18 -7.00
C VAL A 23 -2.20 4.63 -6.52
N SER A 24 -1.97 4.87 -5.23
CA SER A 24 -1.93 6.23 -4.69
C SER A 24 -1.16 6.27 -3.38
N VAL A 25 -0.45 7.36 -3.15
CA VAL A 25 0.20 7.65 -1.87
C VAL A 25 -0.15 9.10 -1.54
N PHE A 26 -0.72 9.31 -0.35
CA PHE A 26 -1.16 10.65 0.03
C PHE A 26 -1.04 10.84 1.54
N LYS A 27 -1.22 12.09 1.99
CA LYS A 27 -1.28 12.41 3.41
C LYS A 27 -2.70 12.76 3.82
N THR A 28 -3.06 12.34 5.02
CA THR A 28 -4.33 12.72 5.62
C THR A 28 -4.27 14.17 6.11
N ILE A 29 -5.42 14.70 6.54
CA ILE A 29 -5.49 16.03 7.12
C ILE A 29 -4.55 16.13 8.35
N GLY A 30 -4.42 15.05 9.11
CA GLY A 30 -3.51 15.01 10.26
C GLY A 30 -2.05 14.84 9.90
N GLY A 31 -1.69 14.79 8.62
CA GLY A 31 -0.30 14.67 8.17
C GLY A 31 0.24 13.25 8.13
N GLU A 32 -0.61 12.24 8.29
CA GLU A 32 -0.17 10.86 8.23
C GLU A 32 -0.19 10.32 6.81
N VAL A 33 0.86 9.59 6.44
CA VAL A 33 0.96 8.99 5.10
C VAL A 33 0.03 7.79 5.00
N ARG A 34 -0.71 7.71 3.90
CA ARG A 34 -1.57 6.57 3.60
C ARG A 34 -1.32 6.11 2.19
N ILE A 35 -1.41 4.81 1.99
CA ILE A 35 -1.08 4.14 0.75
C ILE A 35 -2.30 3.36 0.30
N VAL A 36 -2.73 3.59 -0.94
CA VAL A 36 -3.83 2.83 -1.52
C VAL A 36 -3.23 1.74 -2.40
N GLY A 37 -3.57 0.49 -2.08
CA GLY A 37 -3.15 -0.66 -2.87
C GLY A 37 -4.33 -1.30 -3.57
N GLU A 38 -4.17 -1.57 -4.86
CA GLU A 38 -5.15 -2.34 -5.62
C GLU A 38 -4.76 -3.80 -5.58
N MET A 39 -5.67 -4.64 -5.07
CA MET A 39 -5.40 -6.07 -4.93
C MET A 39 -5.20 -6.72 -6.29
N ASP A 40 -4.18 -7.57 -6.39
CA ASP A 40 -3.83 -8.20 -7.67
C ASP A 40 -4.88 -9.21 -8.14
N ASP A 41 -5.58 -9.86 -7.20
CA ASP A 41 -6.50 -10.93 -7.55
C ASP A 41 -7.94 -10.48 -7.79
N ASN A 42 -8.39 -9.40 -7.16
CA ASN A 42 -9.79 -8.98 -7.26
C ASN A 42 -9.96 -7.49 -7.55
N MET A 43 -8.88 -6.78 -7.73
CA MET A 43 -8.85 -5.34 -8.05
C MET A 43 -9.55 -4.44 -7.01
N MET A 44 -9.77 -4.94 -5.80
CA MET A 44 -10.31 -4.13 -4.72
C MET A 44 -9.24 -3.19 -4.18
N LEU A 45 -9.66 -2.01 -3.77
CA LEU A 45 -8.74 -1.02 -3.19
C LEU A 45 -8.75 -1.14 -1.68
N HIS A 46 -7.55 -1.12 -1.09
CA HIS A 46 -7.38 -1.09 0.36
C HIS A 46 -6.44 0.04 0.73
N ILE A 47 -6.66 0.64 1.89
CA ILE A 47 -5.83 1.73 2.38
C ILE A 47 -4.96 1.20 3.53
N PHE A 48 -3.67 1.45 3.43
CA PHE A 48 -2.69 1.00 4.42
C PHE A 48 -1.86 2.18 4.91
N ASN A 49 -1.25 2.02 6.09
CA ASN A 49 -0.20 2.94 6.50
C ASN A 49 1.17 2.39 6.07
N GLU A 50 2.22 3.21 6.21
CA GLU A 50 3.56 2.82 5.75
C GLU A 50 4.12 1.61 6.47
N ARG A 51 3.68 1.37 7.71
CA ARG A 51 4.21 0.28 8.53
C ARG A 51 3.58 -1.06 8.20
N GLN A 52 2.43 -1.05 7.54
CA GLN A 52 1.70 -2.27 7.23
C GLN A 52 2.20 -2.97 5.98
N LEU A 53 2.90 -2.26 5.12
CA LEU A 53 3.31 -2.79 3.81
C LEU A 53 4.82 -2.88 3.69
N GLU A 54 5.26 -3.81 2.85
CA GLU A 54 6.64 -3.91 2.39
C GLU A 54 6.64 -4.09 0.88
N LEU A 55 7.72 -3.63 0.25
CA LEU A 55 7.88 -3.81 -1.18
C LEU A 55 8.17 -5.26 -1.51
N ARG A 56 7.54 -5.78 -2.55
CA ARG A 56 7.85 -7.11 -3.08
C ARG A 56 9.12 -7.03 -3.92
N LYS A 57 9.92 -8.05 -3.79
CA LYS A 57 11.15 -8.17 -4.58
C LYS A 57 10.95 -9.04 -5.79
#